data_c0032903166f95c41c3bbfabd4165b06
#
_entry.id   c0032903166f95c41c3bbfabd4165b06
#
_cell.length_a   1.000
_cell.length_b   1.000
_cell.length_c   1.000
_cell.angle_alpha   90.00
_cell.angle_beta   90.00
_cell.angle_gamma   90.00
#
_symmetry.space_group_name_H-M   'P 1'
#
loop_
_entity.id
_entity.type
_entity.pdbx_description
1 polymer ?
#
loop_
_entity_poly.entity_id
_entity_poly.type
_entity_poly.pdbx_seq_one_letter_code
_entity_poly.pdbx_strand_id
1 'polypeptide(L)'
;RFVKEQVKRYVVDNRLPVNQRESEALAADARHELTGFGPIQHLVDDPTVNDIVVNGPGAVFVERNGVLQSAPVRFNDDGHVIRVIQRILAPIGRRVDESTPMVDARLPDGSRVNAIIPPIALRGPSLSIRKFSRRKLEGRDLIDFGSLDAPMLEFLETAVRERKNIVVTGGTG
;
A
#
# COMPACT_ATOMS: atom_id res chain seq x y z
N ARG A 1 17.20 -12.45 -9.89
CA ARG A 1 18.45 -12.62 -10.65
C ARG A 1 18.19 -12.62 -12.15
N PHE A 2 17.29 -13.46 -12.65
CA PHE A 2 16.94 -13.57 -14.08
C PHE A 2 16.52 -12.22 -14.71
N VAL A 3 15.57 -11.47 -14.10
CA VAL A 3 15.12 -10.17 -14.64
C VAL A 3 16.28 -9.18 -14.78
N LYS A 4 17.18 -9.11 -13.78
CA LYS A 4 18.35 -8.22 -13.83
C LYS A 4 19.28 -8.56 -15.00
N GLU A 5 19.46 -9.84 -15.29
CA GLU A 5 20.28 -10.31 -16.40
C GLU A 5 19.63 -9.97 -17.76
N GLN A 6 18.31 -10.17 -17.88
CA GLN A 6 17.58 -9.83 -19.11
C GLN A 6 17.56 -8.32 -19.39
N VAL A 7 17.35 -7.49 -18.36
CA VAL A 7 17.39 -6.03 -18.52
C VAL A 7 18.79 -5.56 -18.94
N LYS A 8 19.85 -6.08 -18.31
CA LYS A 8 21.23 -5.76 -18.71
C LYS A 8 21.49 -6.14 -20.18
N ARG A 9 21.07 -7.34 -20.58
CA ARG A 9 21.20 -7.81 -21.95
C ARG A 9 20.45 -6.90 -22.93
N TYR A 10 19.19 -6.55 -22.61
CA TYR A 10 18.38 -5.65 -23.44
C TYR A 10 19.03 -4.28 -23.60
N VAL A 11 19.58 -3.71 -22.51
CA VAL A 11 20.30 -2.42 -22.52
C VAL A 11 21.51 -2.49 -23.46
N VAL A 12 22.29 -3.57 -23.40
CA VAL A 12 23.49 -3.77 -24.26
C VAL A 12 23.09 -3.99 -25.70
N ASP A 13 22.17 -4.90 -25.97
CA ASP A 13 21.73 -5.29 -27.31
C ASP A 13 21.12 -4.11 -28.09
N ASN A 14 20.40 -3.22 -27.37
CA ASN A 14 19.78 -2.02 -27.94
C ASN A 14 20.65 -0.76 -27.82
N ARG A 15 21.87 -0.85 -27.29
CA ARG A 15 22.81 0.26 -27.09
C ARG A 15 22.17 1.46 -26.38
N LEU A 16 21.37 1.20 -25.37
CA LEU A 16 20.70 2.26 -24.63
C LEU A 16 21.73 3.07 -23.81
N PRO A 17 21.67 4.42 -23.85
CA PRO A 17 22.62 5.27 -23.15
C PRO A 17 22.28 5.37 -21.65
N VAL A 18 22.28 4.25 -20.95
CA VAL A 18 22.01 4.16 -19.52
C VAL A 18 23.27 3.72 -18.77
N ASN A 19 23.54 4.36 -17.64
CA ASN A 19 24.62 3.97 -16.76
C ASN A 19 24.24 2.75 -15.89
N GLN A 20 25.21 2.23 -15.14
CA GLN A 20 24.98 1.04 -14.31
C GLN A 20 23.85 1.24 -13.28
N ARG A 21 23.78 2.41 -12.65
CA ARG A 21 22.75 2.73 -11.64
C ARG A 21 21.35 2.76 -12.26
N GLU A 22 21.22 3.37 -13.42
CA GLU A 22 19.97 3.40 -14.20
C GLU A 22 19.56 2.00 -14.66
N SER A 23 20.50 1.17 -15.12
CA SER A 23 20.24 -0.21 -15.48
C SER A 23 19.76 -1.05 -14.29
N GLU A 24 20.29 -0.79 -13.10
CA GLU A 24 19.83 -1.45 -11.87
C GLU A 24 18.43 -0.97 -11.44
N ALA A 25 18.13 0.32 -11.59
CA ALA A 25 16.79 0.87 -11.35
C ALA A 25 15.77 0.26 -12.32
N LEU A 26 16.05 0.25 -13.62
CA LEU A 26 15.21 -0.40 -14.64
C LEU A 26 14.95 -1.89 -14.33
N ALA A 27 15.96 -2.60 -13.83
CA ALA A 27 15.80 -4.01 -13.46
C ALA A 27 14.92 -4.18 -12.21
N ALA A 28 14.97 -3.24 -11.27
CA ALA A 28 14.08 -3.21 -10.11
C ALA A 28 12.64 -2.91 -10.55
N ASP A 29 12.44 -1.90 -11.38
CA ASP A 29 11.12 -1.52 -11.90
C ASP A 29 10.50 -2.66 -12.71
N ALA A 30 11.25 -3.28 -13.60
CA ALA A 30 10.80 -4.45 -14.36
C ALA A 30 10.38 -5.62 -13.44
N ARG A 31 11.09 -5.83 -12.33
CA ARG A 31 10.70 -6.84 -11.34
C ARG A 31 9.40 -6.44 -10.64
N HIS A 32 9.26 -5.18 -10.22
CA HIS A 32 8.06 -4.67 -9.57
C HIS A 32 6.85 -4.78 -10.51
N GLU A 33 7.06 -4.53 -11.81
CA GLU A 33 6.02 -4.71 -12.83
C GLU A 33 5.63 -6.16 -13.07
N LEU A 34 6.55 -7.10 -12.94
CA LEU A 34 6.26 -8.51 -13.20
C LEU A 34 5.70 -9.26 -11.99
N THR A 35 6.17 -8.94 -10.79
CA THR A 35 5.90 -9.75 -9.59
C THR A 35 5.45 -8.97 -8.37
N GLY A 36 5.46 -7.64 -8.45
CA GLY A 36 5.13 -6.74 -7.33
C GLY A 36 3.90 -5.89 -7.58
N PHE A 37 3.85 -4.78 -6.86
CA PHE A 37 2.78 -3.78 -6.93
C PHE A 37 3.00 -2.74 -8.05
N GLY A 38 3.83 -3.06 -9.06
CA GLY A 38 4.14 -2.15 -10.16
C GLY A 38 4.74 -0.83 -9.69
N PRO A 39 4.28 0.31 -10.25
CA PRO A 39 4.86 1.62 -9.93
C PRO A 39 4.76 2.03 -8.47
N ILE A 40 3.81 1.49 -7.71
CA ILE A 40 3.61 1.81 -6.29
C ILE A 40 4.41 0.91 -5.33
N GLN A 41 5.23 -0.01 -5.82
CA GLN A 41 5.97 -0.93 -4.96
C GLN A 41 6.82 -0.21 -3.91
N HIS A 42 7.55 0.83 -4.30
CA HIS A 42 8.40 1.59 -3.38
C HIS A 42 7.59 2.32 -2.29
N LEU A 43 6.33 2.70 -2.56
CA LEU A 43 5.42 3.27 -1.57
C LEU A 43 4.93 2.20 -0.59
N VAL A 44 4.69 0.98 -1.08
CA VAL A 44 4.32 -0.16 -0.23
C VAL A 44 5.48 -0.54 0.70
N ASP A 45 6.71 -0.48 0.20
CA ASP A 45 7.92 -0.82 0.97
C ASP A 45 8.33 0.30 1.95
N ASP A 46 7.90 1.56 1.73
CA ASP A 46 8.23 2.70 2.58
C ASP A 46 7.49 2.60 3.94
N PRO A 47 8.20 2.41 5.06
CA PRO A 47 7.56 2.27 6.38
C PRO A 47 6.88 3.54 6.89
N THR A 48 7.16 4.70 6.28
CA THR A 48 6.55 5.99 6.66
C THR A 48 5.19 6.22 6.00
N VAL A 49 4.84 5.41 5.00
CA VAL A 49 3.55 5.47 4.31
C VAL A 49 2.55 4.59 5.03
N ASN A 50 1.41 5.15 5.43
CA ASN A 50 0.30 4.42 6.07
C ASN A 50 -0.79 4.03 5.08
N ASP A 51 -1.21 4.98 4.22
CA ASP A 51 -2.22 4.74 3.19
C ASP A 51 -1.69 5.10 1.80
N ILE A 52 -2.08 4.32 0.80
CA ILE A 52 -1.81 4.58 -0.62
C ILE A 52 -3.15 4.63 -1.33
N VAL A 53 -3.42 5.69 -2.07
CA VAL A 53 -4.66 5.87 -2.84
C VAL A 53 -4.31 6.13 -4.30
N VAL A 54 -4.88 5.32 -5.19
CA VAL A 54 -4.77 5.46 -6.64
C VAL A 54 -6.15 5.78 -7.19
N ASN A 55 -6.29 6.92 -7.85
CA ASN A 55 -7.52 7.36 -8.50
C ASN A 55 -7.24 7.51 -10.01
N GLY A 56 -7.27 6.40 -10.72
CA GLY A 56 -6.84 6.34 -12.12
C GLY A 56 -5.30 6.40 -12.27
N PRO A 57 -4.78 6.42 -13.51
CA PRO A 57 -3.37 6.23 -13.79
C PRO A 57 -2.48 7.42 -13.38
N GLY A 58 -3.03 8.62 -13.30
CA GLY A 58 -2.27 9.86 -13.08
C GLY A 58 -2.36 10.44 -11.68
N ALA A 59 -3.22 9.91 -10.81
CA ALA A 59 -3.51 10.49 -9.51
C ALA A 59 -3.22 9.48 -8.39
N VAL A 60 -1.98 9.49 -7.90
CA VAL A 60 -1.53 8.66 -6.78
C VAL A 60 -1.24 9.54 -5.58
N PHE A 61 -1.79 9.16 -4.44
CA PHE A 61 -1.62 9.85 -3.18
C PHE A 61 -1.12 8.89 -2.10
N VAL A 62 -0.41 9.43 -1.15
CA VAL A 62 0.04 8.70 0.05
C VAL A 62 -0.30 9.49 1.30
N GLU A 63 -0.63 8.79 2.35
CA GLU A 63 -0.76 9.38 3.68
C GLU A 63 0.51 9.06 4.48
N ARG A 64 1.08 10.11 5.11
CA ARG A 64 2.18 10.03 6.07
C ARG A 64 1.85 10.91 7.27
N ASN A 65 1.87 10.32 8.46
CA ASN A 65 1.62 11.04 9.72
C ASN A 65 0.32 11.86 9.72
N GLY A 66 -0.77 11.31 9.17
CA GLY A 66 -2.07 12.00 9.09
C GLY A 66 -2.21 12.98 7.92
N VAL A 67 -1.17 13.18 7.11
CA VAL A 67 -1.18 14.13 5.99
C VAL A 67 -1.22 13.41 4.66
N LEU A 68 -2.28 13.65 3.89
CA LEU A 68 -2.41 13.15 2.52
C LEU A 68 -1.64 14.06 1.56
N GLN A 69 -0.79 13.48 0.73
CA GLN A 69 0.04 14.20 -0.24
C GLN A 69 0.13 13.45 -1.57
N SER A 70 0.29 14.18 -2.67
CA SER A 70 0.47 13.57 -3.99
C SER A 70 1.82 12.86 -4.07
N ALA A 71 1.83 11.66 -4.64
CA ALA A 71 3.05 10.92 -4.93
C ALA A 71 3.45 11.10 -6.40
N PRO A 72 4.75 11.26 -6.72
CA PRO A 72 5.24 11.43 -8.09
C PRO A 72 5.30 10.06 -8.82
N VAL A 73 4.17 9.37 -8.85
CA VAL A 73 3.99 8.04 -9.42
C VAL A 73 2.88 8.07 -10.45
N ARG A 74 3.07 7.36 -11.54
CA ARG A 74 2.06 7.24 -12.59
C ARG A 74 1.99 5.81 -13.10
N PHE A 75 0.79 5.39 -13.43
CA PHE A 75 0.53 4.21 -14.24
C PHE A 75 0.41 4.62 -15.72
N ASN A 76 0.61 3.67 -16.62
CA ASN A 76 0.56 3.96 -18.06
C ASN A 76 -0.88 4.32 -18.51
N ASP A 77 -1.85 3.54 -18.04
CA ASP A 77 -3.27 3.64 -18.38
C ASP A 77 -4.15 2.94 -17.32
N ASP A 78 -5.46 3.01 -17.48
CA ASP A 78 -6.43 2.34 -16.61
C ASP A 78 -6.25 0.81 -16.59
N GLY A 79 -5.94 0.23 -17.75
CA GLY A 79 -5.65 -1.21 -17.85
C GLY A 79 -4.42 -1.62 -17.04
N HIS A 80 -3.42 -0.75 -16.95
CA HIS A 80 -2.25 -0.98 -16.08
C HIS A 80 -2.66 -0.99 -14.60
N VAL A 81 -3.48 -0.04 -14.16
CA VAL A 81 -4.01 -0.02 -12.78
C VAL A 81 -4.77 -1.32 -12.49
N ILE A 82 -5.66 -1.73 -13.40
CA ILE A 82 -6.46 -2.96 -13.24
C ILE A 82 -5.56 -4.20 -13.15
N ARG A 83 -4.54 -4.32 -14.01
CA ARG A 83 -3.58 -5.45 -13.96
C ARG A 83 -2.83 -5.49 -12.63
N VAL A 84 -2.42 -4.34 -12.08
CA VAL A 84 -1.77 -4.29 -10.76
C VAL A 84 -2.74 -4.70 -9.66
N ILE A 85 -3.99 -4.21 -9.68
CA ILE A 85 -5.04 -4.64 -8.73
C ILE A 85 -5.23 -6.16 -8.77
N GLN A 86 -5.40 -6.74 -9.96
CA GLN A 86 -5.58 -8.18 -10.14
C GLN A 86 -4.38 -8.98 -9.60
N ARG A 87 -3.17 -8.48 -9.80
CA ARG A 87 -1.95 -9.10 -9.28
C ARG A 87 -1.87 -9.05 -7.75
N ILE A 88 -2.29 -7.95 -7.13
CA ILE A 88 -2.38 -7.80 -5.67
C ILE A 88 -3.36 -8.81 -5.07
N LEU A 89 -4.48 -9.05 -5.76
CA LEU A 89 -5.57 -9.89 -5.29
C LEU A 89 -5.35 -11.39 -5.54
N ALA A 90 -4.60 -11.74 -6.59
CA ALA A 90 -4.40 -13.13 -7.00
C ALA A 90 -3.86 -14.04 -5.88
N PRO A 91 -2.84 -13.65 -5.08
CA PRO A 91 -2.30 -14.49 -4.01
C PRO A 91 -3.29 -14.81 -2.89
N ILE A 92 -4.35 -14.01 -2.74
CA ILE A 92 -5.40 -14.21 -1.72
C ILE A 92 -6.66 -14.83 -2.30
N GLY A 93 -6.60 -15.30 -3.56
CA GLY A 93 -7.73 -15.97 -4.23
C GLY A 93 -8.91 -15.04 -4.52
N ARG A 94 -8.69 -13.72 -4.55
CA ARG A 94 -9.72 -12.74 -4.90
C ARG A 94 -9.54 -12.28 -6.34
N ARG A 95 -10.65 -11.86 -6.95
CA ARG A 95 -10.68 -11.32 -8.32
C ARG A 95 -11.48 -10.05 -8.35
N VAL A 96 -11.14 -9.19 -9.29
CA VAL A 96 -11.92 -8.03 -9.70
C VAL A 96 -12.04 -8.06 -11.23
N ASP A 97 -13.25 -7.99 -11.73
CA ASP A 97 -13.59 -7.98 -13.14
C ASP A 97 -14.92 -7.24 -13.35
N GLU A 98 -15.38 -7.13 -14.60
CA GLU A 98 -16.64 -6.42 -14.92
C GLU A 98 -17.88 -7.00 -14.23
N SER A 99 -17.87 -8.30 -13.91
CA SER A 99 -18.97 -8.98 -13.22
C SER A 99 -18.90 -8.79 -11.69
N THR A 100 -17.70 -8.59 -11.16
CA THR A 100 -17.43 -8.31 -9.74
C THR A 100 -16.48 -7.11 -9.64
N PRO A 101 -16.99 -5.89 -9.94
CA PRO A 101 -16.14 -4.72 -10.15
C PRO A 101 -15.65 -4.05 -8.86
N MET A 102 -15.94 -4.60 -7.69
CA MET A 102 -15.49 -4.10 -6.40
C MET A 102 -14.99 -5.24 -5.53
N VAL A 103 -13.95 -4.96 -4.77
CA VAL A 103 -13.37 -5.90 -3.80
C VAL A 103 -12.91 -5.16 -2.56
N ASP A 104 -13.19 -5.73 -1.39
CA ASP A 104 -12.55 -5.39 -0.11
C ASP A 104 -11.87 -6.65 0.42
N ALA A 105 -10.59 -6.56 0.72
CA ALA A 105 -9.78 -7.69 1.08
C ALA A 105 -8.69 -7.33 2.09
N ARG A 106 -8.13 -8.36 2.74
CA ARG A 106 -6.98 -8.24 3.61
C ARG A 106 -5.82 -9.05 3.02
N LEU A 107 -4.67 -8.40 2.90
CA LEU A 107 -3.44 -9.03 2.45
C LEU A 107 -2.81 -9.90 3.56
N PRO A 108 -1.88 -10.81 3.22
CA PRO A 108 -1.23 -11.68 4.21
C PRO A 108 -0.45 -10.93 5.29
N ASP A 109 0.03 -9.72 5.00
CA ASP A 109 0.72 -8.84 5.95
C ASP A 109 -0.23 -8.09 6.89
N GLY A 110 -1.57 -8.28 6.71
CA GLY A 110 -2.62 -7.63 7.48
C GLY A 110 -3.13 -6.32 6.87
N SER A 111 -2.49 -5.80 5.82
CA SER A 111 -2.92 -4.60 5.11
C SER A 111 -4.31 -4.79 4.49
N ARG A 112 -5.11 -3.74 4.47
CA ARG A 112 -6.45 -3.74 3.84
C ARG A 112 -6.36 -3.15 2.46
N VAL A 113 -7.01 -3.80 1.51
CA VAL A 113 -7.09 -3.37 0.11
C VAL A 113 -8.55 -3.24 -0.27
N ASN A 114 -8.92 -2.07 -0.78
CA ASN A 114 -10.19 -1.85 -1.45
C ASN A 114 -9.90 -1.43 -2.89
N ALA A 115 -10.58 -2.04 -3.85
CA ALA A 115 -10.48 -1.69 -5.26
C ALA A 115 -11.84 -1.67 -5.92
N ILE A 116 -12.02 -0.71 -6.83
CA ILE A 116 -13.23 -0.52 -7.64
C ILE A 116 -12.79 -0.25 -9.06
N ILE A 117 -13.40 -0.94 -10.02
CA ILE A 117 -13.13 -0.77 -11.45
C ILE A 117 -14.41 -0.45 -12.23
N PRO A 118 -14.33 0.00 -13.50
CA PRO A 118 -15.49 0.08 -14.36
C PRO A 118 -16.24 -1.28 -14.45
N PRO A 119 -17.59 -1.29 -14.58
CA PRO A 119 -18.44 -0.15 -14.92
C PRO A 119 -18.87 0.74 -13.75
N ILE A 120 -18.69 0.33 -12.48
CA ILE A 120 -19.16 1.12 -11.34
C ILE A 120 -18.23 2.29 -11.00
N ALA A 121 -16.95 2.19 -11.32
CA ALA A 121 -15.98 3.27 -11.17
C ALA A 121 -16.01 4.20 -12.39
N LEU A 122 -16.89 5.20 -12.39
CA LEU A 122 -17.15 6.07 -13.56
C LEU A 122 -15.94 6.92 -13.99
N ARG A 123 -14.96 7.15 -13.12
CA ARG A 123 -13.76 7.96 -13.39
C ARG A 123 -12.50 7.13 -13.63
N GLY A 124 -12.67 5.83 -13.91
CA GLY A 124 -11.57 4.89 -14.01
C GLY A 124 -11.33 4.09 -12.73
N PRO A 125 -10.39 3.14 -12.74
CA PRO A 125 -10.13 2.26 -11.62
C PRO A 125 -9.59 3.02 -10.41
N SER A 126 -10.01 2.62 -9.22
CA SER A 126 -9.52 3.15 -7.95
C SER A 126 -9.00 2.01 -7.08
N LEU A 127 -7.91 2.27 -6.37
CA LEU A 127 -7.29 1.35 -5.43
C LEU A 127 -6.91 2.10 -4.16
N SER A 128 -7.28 1.56 -3.02
CA SER A 128 -6.84 2.04 -1.71
C SER A 128 -6.16 0.91 -0.96
N ILE A 129 -4.98 1.17 -0.43
CA ILE A 129 -4.23 0.23 0.41
C ILE A 129 -3.95 0.91 1.74
N ARG A 130 -4.57 0.42 2.82
CA ARG A 130 -4.23 0.81 4.18
C ARG A 130 -3.24 -0.20 4.74
N LYS A 131 -2.01 0.22 4.90
CA LYS A 131 -0.94 -0.65 5.39
C LYS A 131 -1.15 -1.01 6.85
N PHE A 132 -0.84 -2.25 7.17
CA PHE A 132 -0.82 -2.68 8.56
C PHE A 132 0.45 -2.15 9.23
N SER A 133 0.30 -1.35 10.30
CA SER A 133 1.46 -0.89 11.06
C SER A 133 2.19 -2.07 11.68
N ARG A 134 3.46 -2.25 11.32
CA ARG A 134 4.32 -3.28 11.92
C ARG A 134 4.66 -2.97 13.38
N ARG A 135 4.63 -1.69 13.76
CA ARG A 135 4.81 -1.25 15.14
C ARG A 135 3.47 -1.24 15.85
N LYS A 136 3.27 -2.17 16.76
CA LYS A 136 2.14 -2.09 17.70
C LYS A 136 2.42 -0.96 18.67
N LEU A 137 1.45 -0.10 18.85
CA LEU A 137 1.51 0.91 19.90
C LEU A 137 1.41 0.22 21.25
N GLU A 138 2.29 0.62 22.17
CA GLU A 138 2.26 0.19 23.57
C GLU A 138 1.67 1.31 24.44
N GLY A 139 1.32 1.01 25.68
CA GLY A 139 0.77 1.98 26.61
C GLY A 139 1.68 3.20 26.83
N ARG A 140 3.01 3.00 26.78
CA ARG A 140 3.99 4.09 26.89
C ARG A 140 3.93 5.04 25.69
N ASP A 141 3.74 4.51 24.47
CA ASP A 141 3.61 5.36 23.28
C ASP A 141 2.41 6.31 23.43
N LEU A 142 1.32 5.84 24.06
CA LEU A 142 0.13 6.67 24.30
C LEU A 142 0.38 7.79 25.32
N ILE A 143 1.26 7.54 26.31
CA ILE A 143 1.70 8.58 27.24
C ILE A 143 2.59 9.60 26.50
N ASP A 144 3.54 9.14 25.70
CA ASP A 144 4.45 10.00 24.94
C ASP A 144 3.72 10.88 23.92
N PHE A 145 2.60 10.38 23.37
CA PHE A 145 1.69 11.14 22.50
C PHE A 145 0.75 12.08 23.25
N GLY A 146 0.75 12.04 24.60
CA GLY A 146 -0.18 12.84 25.41
C GLY A 146 -1.63 12.37 25.37
N SER A 147 -1.89 11.17 24.89
CA SER A 147 -3.25 10.57 24.84
C SER A 147 -3.70 10.07 26.20
N LEU A 148 -2.77 9.66 27.05
CA LEU A 148 -3.00 9.16 28.42
C LEU A 148 -1.93 9.74 29.36
N ASP A 149 -2.22 9.77 30.65
CA ASP A 149 -1.23 9.88 31.69
C ASP A 149 -0.93 8.52 32.36
N ALA A 150 0.10 8.47 33.21
CA ALA A 150 0.50 7.21 33.85
C ALA A 150 -0.60 6.60 34.73
N PRO A 151 -1.36 7.36 35.56
CA PRO A 151 -2.49 6.84 36.32
C PRO A 151 -3.60 6.25 35.44
N MET A 152 -3.91 6.89 34.30
CA MET A 152 -4.90 6.37 33.33
C MET A 152 -4.45 5.04 32.74
N LEU A 153 -3.16 4.91 32.39
CA LEU A 153 -2.62 3.66 31.87
C LEU A 153 -2.73 2.53 32.90
N GLU A 154 -2.35 2.76 34.16
CA GLU A 154 -2.45 1.78 35.25
C GLU A 154 -3.89 1.32 35.48
N PHE A 155 -4.83 2.26 35.44
CA PHE A 155 -6.27 1.95 35.53
C PHE A 155 -6.73 1.05 34.37
N LEU A 156 -6.34 1.38 33.13
CA LEU A 156 -6.69 0.58 31.94
C LEU A 156 -6.06 -0.81 31.99
N GLU A 157 -4.79 -0.93 32.41
CA GLU A 157 -4.14 -2.22 32.58
C GLU A 157 -4.87 -3.11 33.58
N THR A 158 -5.31 -2.53 34.68
CA THR A 158 -6.11 -3.22 35.70
C THR A 158 -7.44 -3.67 35.15
N ALA A 159 -8.16 -2.79 34.43
CA ALA A 159 -9.44 -3.10 33.81
C ALA A 159 -9.33 -4.24 32.77
N VAL A 160 -8.26 -4.24 31.95
CA VAL A 160 -7.99 -5.31 30.99
C VAL A 160 -7.65 -6.63 31.70
N ARG A 161 -6.80 -6.59 32.75
CA ARG A 161 -6.42 -7.76 33.54
C ARG A 161 -7.63 -8.40 34.20
N GLU A 162 -8.54 -7.59 34.71
CA GLU A 162 -9.81 -8.03 35.32
C GLU A 162 -10.91 -8.36 34.30
N ARG A 163 -10.60 -8.31 33.00
CA ARG A 163 -11.56 -8.61 31.92
C ARG A 163 -12.83 -7.76 31.97
N LYS A 164 -12.71 -6.48 32.34
CA LYS A 164 -13.84 -5.55 32.32
C LYS A 164 -14.25 -5.21 30.89
N ASN A 165 -15.52 -4.89 30.71
CA ASN A 165 -15.99 -4.33 29.45
C ASN A 165 -15.50 -2.88 29.31
N ILE A 166 -14.77 -2.61 28.22
CA ILE A 166 -14.21 -1.30 27.92
C ILE A 166 -14.81 -0.79 26.61
N VAL A 167 -15.32 0.42 26.63
CA VAL A 167 -15.83 1.11 25.44
C VAL A 167 -14.88 2.25 25.11
N VAL A 168 -14.35 2.26 23.89
CA VAL A 168 -13.53 3.35 23.35
C VAL A 168 -14.36 4.10 22.34
N THR A 169 -14.47 5.42 22.51
CA THR A 169 -15.25 6.28 21.61
C THR A 169 -14.44 7.52 21.26
N GLY A 170 -14.66 8.06 20.08
CA GLY A 170 -13.94 9.24 19.59
C GLY A 170 -14.15 9.47 18.10
N GLY A 171 -13.54 10.51 17.57
CA GLY A 171 -13.49 10.77 16.14
C GLY A 171 -12.51 9.83 15.41
N THR A 172 -12.61 9.80 14.09
CA THR A 172 -11.57 9.21 13.22
C THR A 172 -10.43 10.20 13.06
N GLY A 173 -9.21 9.74 13.26
CA GLY A 173 -8.00 10.55 13.06
C GLY A 173 -7.67 10.78 11.60
#